data_b657e37be832c166eb4785e40ede1a1e
#
_entry.id   b657e37be832c166eb4785e40ede1a1e
#
_cell.length_a   1.000
_cell.length_b   1.000
_cell.length_c   1.000
_cell.angle_alpha   90.00
_cell.angle_beta   90.00
_cell.angle_gamma   90.00
#
_symmetry.space_group_name_H-M   'P 1'
#
loop_
_entity.id
_entity.type
_entity.pdbx_description
1 polymer ?
#
loop_
_entity_poly.entity_id
_entity_poly.type
_entity_poly.pdbx_seq_one_letter_code
_entity_poly.pdbx_strand_id
1 'polypeptide(L)'
;MELENKKYIIVEIIPTHSQSDKGFIAQISALKLDGLQLEDRFDYRVEDNLIENNDLKNMIQYDKKSFTYVNNKYFMIEKFKQWSKGYPLLLLEESYTKDYLGELDNDMELVYKYLDLEYGLDVFDRIMKKYNLQPSDHLVDLIYESIIFESDNKKDIKSKKEKSTKKKENIAKNKKESKKSKKESK
;
A
#
# COMPACT_ATOMS: atom_id res chain seq x y z
N MET A 1 12.91 1.39 4.88
CA MET A 1 12.04 1.59 6.04
C MET A 1 10.97 0.55 5.95
N GLU A 2 10.85 -0.26 6.97
CA GLU A 2 9.92 -1.38 6.90
C GLU A 2 8.58 -0.91 7.46
N LEU A 3 7.52 -1.07 6.69
CA LEU A 3 6.15 -0.73 7.08
C LEU A 3 5.64 -1.61 8.24
N GLU A 4 6.27 -2.76 8.46
CA GLU A 4 5.89 -3.75 9.49
C GLU A 4 5.79 -3.19 10.93
N ASN A 5 6.43 -2.05 11.20
CA ASN A 5 6.46 -1.43 12.54
C ASN A 5 5.90 0.00 12.53
N LYS A 6 5.07 0.34 11.55
CA LYS A 6 4.52 1.68 11.40
C LYS A 6 3.02 1.65 11.29
N LYS A 7 2.40 2.73 11.77
CA LYS A 7 1.01 3.04 11.50
C LYS A 7 0.95 3.90 10.24
N TYR A 8 0.06 3.57 9.31
CA TYR A 8 -0.11 4.29 8.06
C TYR A 8 -1.48 4.02 7.43
N ILE A 9 -1.82 4.81 6.44
CA ILE A 9 -3.04 4.64 5.65
C ILE A 9 -2.64 4.51 4.18
N ILE A 10 -3.10 3.47 3.51
CA ILE A 10 -3.09 3.40 2.04
C ILE A 10 -4.36 4.11 1.57
N VAL A 11 -4.25 5.05 0.64
CA VAL A 11 -5.40 5.81 0.16
C VAL A 11 -5.40 5.95 -1.35
N GLU A 12 -6.59 5.76 -1.91
CA GLU A 12 -6.96 6.06 -3.29
C GLU A 12 -8.08 7.09 -3.29
N ILE A 13 -7.93 8.12 -4.12
CA ILE A 13 -9.02 9.04 -4.41
C ILE A 13 -9.36 8.97 -5.90
N ILE A 14 -10.64 9.05 -6.22
CA ILE A 14 -11.12 9.14 -7.60
C ILE A 14 -11.89 10.46 -7.73
N PRO A 15 -11.32 11.45 -8.42
CA PRO A 15 -11.98 12.72 -8.63
C PRO A 15 -12.83 12.72 -9.90
N THR A 16 -13.73 13.67 -9.99
CA THR A 16 -14.59 13.88 -11.18
C THR A 16 -13.88 14.57 -12.34
N HIS A 17 -12.72 15.18 -12.07
CA HIS A 17 -11.91 15.90 -13.07
C HIS A 17 -10.43 15.83 -12.70
N SER A 18 -9.52 15.97 -13.66
CA SER A 18 -8.07 15.99 -13.43
C SER A 18 -7.56 17.25 -12.72
N GLN A 19 -8.34 18.33 -12.68
CA GLN A 19 -8.05 19.60 -12.04
C GLN A 19 -9.02 19.85 -10.89
N SER A 20 -8.50 20.17 -9.70
CA SER A 20 -9.30 20.32 -8.49
C SER A 20 -10.23 21.54 -8.49
N ASP A 21 -9.91 22.58 -9.26
CA ASP A 21 -10.74 23.76 -9.46
C ASP A 21 -11.97 23.49 -10.34
N LYS A 22 -11.95 22.40 -11.13
CA LYS A 22 -13.02 22.00 -12.05
C LYS A 22 -13.82 20.79 -11.59
N GLY A 23 -13.40 20.17 -10.52
CA GLY A 23 -14.01 18.93 -10.05
C GLY A 23 -14.05 18.79 -8.54
N PHE A 24 -14.41 17.60 -8.10
CA PHE A 24 -14.43 17.20 -6.70
C PHE A 24 -14.08 15.71 -6.57
N ILE A 25 -13.87 15.22 -5.37
CA ILE A 25 -13.63 13.80 -5.12
C ILE A 25 -14.97 13.04 -5.22
N ALA A 26 -15.04 12.10 -6.16
CA ALA A 26 -16.20 11.21 -6.31
C ALA A 26 -16.15 10.04 -5.33
N GLN A 27 -14.93 9.55 -5.01
CA GLN A 27 -14.72 8.38 -4.17
C GLN A 27 -13.42 8.50 -3.39
N ILE A 28 -13.43 8.03 -2.15
CA ILE A 28 -12.25 7.76 -1.33
C ILE A 28 -12.32 6.32 -0.87
N SER A 29 -11.28 5.54 -1.15
CA SER A 29 -11.04 4.22 -0.60
C SER A 29 -9.73 4.23 0.17
N ALA A 30 -9.75 3.78 1.42
CA ALA A 30 -8.56 3.79 2.25
C ALA A 30 -8.54 2.66 3.27
N LEU A 31 -7.32 2.16 3.55
CA LEU A 31 -7.04 1.13 4.56
C LEU A 31 -6.13 1.70 5.63
N LYS A 32 -6.55 1.62 6.89
CA LYS A 32 -5.76 2.00 8.06
C LYS A 32 -5.05 0.78 8.60
N LEU A 33 -3.73 0.87 8.77
CA LEU A 33 -2.90 -0.26 9.16
C LEU A 33 -2.01 0.06 10.36
N ASP A 34 -1.79 -0.96 11.19
CA ASP A 34 -0.72 -1.03 12.20
C ASP A 34 0.25 -2.15 11.78
N GLY A 35 1.40 -1.79 11.26
CA GLY A 35 2.28 -2.73 10.57
C GLY A 35 1.61 -3.32 9.34
N LEU A 36 1.42 -4.65 9.35
CA LEU A 36 0.72 -5.37 8.29
C LEU A 36 -0.72 -5.74 8.68
N GLN A 37 -1.18 -5.30 9.85
CA GLN A 37 -2.52 -5.62 10.32
C GLN A 37 -3.49 -4.51 9.91
N LEU A 38 -4.57 -4.90 9.23
CA LEU A 38 -5.68 -4.01 8.91
C LEU A 38 -6.45 -3.67 10.20
N GLU A 39 -6.47 -2.36 10.57
CA GLU A 39 -7.22 -1.84 11.73
C GLU A 39 -8.63 -1.39 11.34
N ASP A 40 -8.74 -0.68 10.20
CA ASP A 40 -10.02 -0.05 9.80
C ASP A 40 -10.03 0.25 8.30
N ARG A 41 -11.22 0.51 7.77
CA ARG A 41 -11.46 0.77 6.35
C ARG A 41 -12.37 1.98 6.16
N PHE A 42 -12.06 2.79 5.15
CA PHE A 42 -12.83 3.96 4.76
C PHE A 42 -13.19 3.86 3.27
N ASP A 43 -14.44 3.51 2.97
CA ASP A 43 -14.97 3.43 1.61
C ASP A 43 -16.20 4.32 1.48
N TYR A 44 -15.99 5.52 0.94
CA TYR A 44 -17.03 6.51 0.76
C TYR A 44 -17.10 6.96 -0.70
N ARG A 45 -18.32 7.14 -1.17
CA ARG A 45 -18.60 7.60 -2.53
C ARG A 45 -19.75 8.60 -2.52
N VAL A 46 -19.69 9.62 -3.37
CA VAL A 46 -20.84 10.50 -3.62
C VAL A 46 -21.92 9.75 -4.40
N GLU A 47 -23.17 10.15 -4.22
CA GLU A 47 -24.29 9.61 -5.01
C GLU A 47 -24.12 9.87 -6.51
N ASP A 48 -24.52 8.91 -7.35
CA ASP A 48 -24.31 8.94 -8.80
C ASP A 48 -24.95 10.16 -9.49
N ASN A 49 -26.00 10.73 -8.90
CA ASN A 49 -26.66 11.94 -9.39
C ASN A 49 -25.80 13.21 -9.29
N LEU A 50 -24.75 13.19 -8.44
CA LEU A 50 -23.79 14.28 -8.31
C LEU A 50 -22.64 14.19 -9.32
N ILE A 51 -22.50 13.06 -10.01
CA ILE A 51 -21.45 12.83 -11.00
C ILE A 51 -22.05 13.04 -12.40
N GLU A 52 -21.64 14.12 -13.08
CA GLU A 52 -22.12 14.43 -14.42
C GLU A 52 -21.49 13.56 -15.51
N ASN A 53 -20.24 13.16 -15.32
CA ASN A 53 -19.49 12.37 -16.29
C ASN A 53 -19.90 10.89 -16.27
N ASN A 54 -20.56 10.45 -17.34
CA ASN A 54 -21.01 9.07 -17.50
C ASN A 54 -19.85 8.07 -17.64
N ASP A 55 -18.73 8.45 -18.25
CA ASP A 55 -17.58 7.58 -18.40
C ASP A 55 -16.99 7.30 -17.01
N LEU A 56 -16.90 8.32 -16.16
CA LEU A 56 -16.48 8.16 -14.78
C LEU A 56 -17.42 7.22 -13.99
N LYS A 57 -18.75 7.35 -14.15
CA LYS A 57 -19.73 6.45 -13.54
C LYS A 57 -19.49 4.99 -13.95
N ASN A 58 -19.12 4.78 -15.20
CA ASN A 58 -18.82 3.44 -15.73
C ASN A 58 -17.47 2.90 -15.26
N MET A 59 -16.46 3.77 -15.14
CA MET A 59 -15.14 3.38 -14.60
C MET A 59 -15.21 2.99 -13.12
N ILE A 60 -16.09 3.63 -12.35
CA ILE A 60 -16.25 3.37 -10.92
C ILE A 60 -17.35 2.30 -10.71
N GLN A 61 -17.43 1.27 -11.53
CA GLN A 61 -18.33 0.14 -11.34
C GLN A 61 -17.81 -0.85 -10.30
N TYR A 62 -17.55 -0.35 -9.10
CA TYR A 62 -17.30 -1.20 -7.94
C TYR A 62 -18.63 -1.78 -7.40
N ASP A 63 -18.55 -2.86 -6.64
CA ASP A 63 -19.72 -3.41 -5.95
C ASP A 63 -20.36 -2.32 -5.09
N LYS A 64 -21.57 -1.90 -5.49
CA LYS A 64 -22.32 -0.84 -4.81
C LYS A 64 -22.54 -1.08 -3.32
N LYS A 65 -22.43 -2.32 -2.87
CA LYS A 65 -22.62 -2.70 -1.46
C LYS A 65 -21.41 -2.37 -0.58
N SER A 66 -20.22 -2.18 -1.16
CA SER A 66 -19.00 -1.94 -0.41
C SER A 66 -18.81 -0.48 0.00
N PHE A 67 -19.61 0.45 -0.54
CA PHE A 67 -19.46 1.88 -0.28
C PHE A 67 -20.55 2.48 0.60
N THR A 68 -20.15 3.42 1.46
CA THR A 68 -21.05 4.37 2.10
C THR A 68 -21.31 5.55 1.15
N TYR A 69 -22.54 5.67 0.69
CA TYR A 69 -22.94 6.76 -0.21
C TYR A 69 -23.25 8.03 0.55
N VAL A 70 -22.79 9.16 0.03
CA VAL A 70 -23.03 10.49 0.61
C VAL A 70 -23.55 11.45 -0.45
N ASN A 71 -24.48 12.29 -0.06
CA ASN A 71 -25.07 13.34 -0.90
C ASN A 71 -24.31 14.68 -0.81
N ASN A 72 -23.23 14.74 -0.08
CA ASN A 72 -22.42 15.94 0.10
C ASN A 72 -20.92 15.60 0.03
N LYS A 73 -20.26 16.13 -1.02
CA LYS A 73 -18.83 15.93 -1.27
C LYS A 73 -17.92 16.46 -0.13
N TYR A 74 -18.30 17.56 0.50
CA TYR A 74 -17.52 18.15 1.59
C TYR A 74 -17.61 17.30 2.85
N PHE A 75 -18.74 16.69 3.12
CA PHE A 75 -18.90 15.77 4.24
C PHE A 75 -17.93 14.58 4.16
N MET A 76 -17.76 14.00 2.98
CA MET A 76 -16.83 12.91 2.75
C MET A 76 -15.39 13.30 3.07
N ILE A 77 -14.94 14.47 2.60
CA ILE A 77 -13.60 14.98 2.82
C ILE A 77 -13.35 15.24 4.31
N GLU A 78 -14.28 15.91 4.99
CA GLU A 78 -14.16 16.19 6.42
C GLU A 78 -14.15 14.91 7.27
N LYS A 79 -14.96 13.92 6.90
CA LYS A 79 -14.92 12.59 7.54
C LYS A 79 -13.57 11.91 7.34
N PHE A 80 -13.01 11.97 6.13
CA PHE A 80 -11.70 11.41 5.85
C PHE A 80 -10.59 12.09 6.64
N LYS A 81 -10.60 13.43 6.71
CA LYS A 81 -9.64 14.21 7.52
C LYS A 81 -9.67 13.82 8.99
N GLN A 82 -10.85 13.66 9.56
CA GLN A 82 -11.02 13.23 10.95
C GLN A 82 -10.52 11.79 11.17
N TRP A 83 -10.88 10.89 10.25
CA TRP A 83 -10.53 9.48 10.32
C TRP A 83 -9.03 9.22 10.12
N SER A 84 -8.39 9.95 9.21
CA SER A 84 -6.97 9.80 8.89
C SER A 84 -6.00 10.51 9.85
N LYS A 85 -6.52 11.33 10.76
CA LYS A 85 -5.70 12.19 11.62
C LYS A 85 -4.60 11.43 12.36
N GLY A 86 -3.37 11.93 12.24
CA GLY A 86 -2.19 11.39 12.92
C GLY A 86 -1.58 10.14 12.27
N TYR A 87 -2.06 9.72 11.10
CA TYR A 87 -1.49 8.63 10.33
C TYR A 87 -0.82 9.14 9.06
N PRO A 88 0.42 8.74 8.75
CA PRO A 88 1.01 8.99 7.44
C PRO A 88 0.17 8.36 6.33
N LEU A 89 0.07 9.05 5.18
CA LEU A 89 -0.66 8.57 4.02
C LEU A 89 0.31 7.99 2.98
N LEU A 90 0.04 6.77 2.52
CA LEU A 90 0.69 6.18 1.36
C LEU A 90 -0.18 6.39 0.13
N LEU A 91 0.35 7.19 -0.81
CA LEU A 91 -0.35 7.65 -2.00
C LEU A 91 0.19 6.96 -3.25
N LEU A 92 -0.67 6.79 -4.24
CA LEU A 92 -0.24 6.44 -5.60
C LEU A 92 0.35 7.66 -6.32
N GLU A 93 -0.26 8.83 -6.11
CA GLU A 93 0.15 10.09 -6.72
C GLU A 93 -0.02 11.24 -5.72
N GLU A 94 1.08 11.95 -5.44
CA GLU A 94 1.11 12.97 -4.39
C GLU A 94 0.41 14.27 -4.81
N SER A 95 0.76 14.81 -5.99
CA SER A 95 0.24 16.11 -6.47
C SER A 95 -1.29 16.13 -6.53
N TYR A 96 -1.82 15.12 -7.13
CA TYR A 96 -3.24 14.93 -7.34
C TYR A 96 -4.04 14.82 -6.03
N THR A 97 -3.54 14.05 -5.09
CA THR A 97 -4.20 13.87 -3.80
C THR A 97 -4.19 15.15 -2.97
N LYS A 98 -3.07 15.89 -2.95
CA LYS A 98 -2.96 17.17 -2.26
C LYS A 98 -3.93 18.21 -2.82
N ASP A 99 -4.04 18.30 -4.14
CA ASP A 99 -4.90 19.28 -4.80
C ASP A 99 -6.38 19.10 -4.42
N TYR A 100 -6.80 17.85 -4.21
CA TYR A 100 -8.20 17.55 -3.90
C TYR A 100 -8.53 17.48 -2.42
N LEU A 101 -7.64 16.96 -1.60
CA LEU A 101 -7.85 16.87 -0.15
C LEU A 101 -7.54 18.18 0.58
N GLY A 102 -6.80 19.10 -0.08
CA GLY A 102 -6.35 20.35 0.52
C GLY A 102 -5.29 20.11 1.59
N GLU A 103 -5.17 21.06 2.53
CA GLU A 103 -4.22 20.95 3.62
C GLU A 103 -4.61 19.82 4.58
N LEU A 104 -3.73 18.84 4.69
CA LEU A 104 -3.79 17.74 5.65
C LEU A 104 -2.55 17.83 6.55
N ASP A 105 -2.74 17.63 7.85
CA ASP A 105 -1.64 17.52 8.83
C ASP A 105 -0.96 16.14 8.78
N ASN A 106 -1.09 15.42 7.66
CA ASN A 106 -0.58 14.07 7.51
C ASN A 106 0.71 14.11 6.69
N ASP A 107 1.73 13.38 7.13
CA ASP A 107 2.88 13.06 6.29
C ASP A 107 2.42 12.24 5.09
N MET A 108 2.93 12.55 3.89
CA MET A 108 2.55 11.87 2.66
C MET A 108 3.77 11.23 2.01
N GLU A 109 3.66 9.95 1.67
CA GLU A 109 4.69 9.19 0.99
C GLU A 109 4.10 8.41 -0.20
N LEU A 110 4.91 8.25 -1.25
CA LEU A 110 4.50 7.45 -2.40
C LEU A 110 4.69 5.96 -2.13
N VAL A 111 3.66 5.17 -2.40
CA VAL A 111 3.65 3.72 -2.21
C VAL A 111 4.72 2.99 -3.03
N TYR A 112 5.14 3.56 -4.16
CA TYR A 112 6.20 3.03 -5.03
C TYR A 112 7.53 2.76 -4.31
N LYS A 113 7.83 3.53 -3.26
CA LYS A 113 9.02 3.31 -2.41
C LYS A 113 9.05 1.94 -1.74
N TYR A 114 7.88 1.34 -1.56
CA TYR A 114 7.71 0.09 -0.82
C TYR A 114 7.50 -1.12 -1.70
N LEU A 115 7.01 -0.91 -2.94
CA LEU A 115 6.65 -1.97 -3.87
C LEU A 115 7.71 -2.27 -4.94
N ASP A 116 8.85 -1.57 -4.92
CA ASP A 116 9.89 -1.71 -5.96
C ASP A 116 9.27 -1.63 -7.37
N LEU A 117 8.44 -0.62 -7.59
CA LEU A 117 7.79 -0.31 -8.85
C LEU A 117 8.28 1.04 -9.37
N GLU A 118 8.44 1.12 -10.69
CA GLU A 118 8.64 2.41 -11.34
C GLU A 118 7.34 3.20 -11.39
N TYR A 119 7.42 4.51 -11.18
CA TYR A 119 6.27 5.40 -11.34
C TYR A 119 5.76 5.36 -12.79
N GLY A 120 4.45 5.30 -12.99
CA GLY A 120 3.84 5.31 -14.32
C GLY A 120 2.35 5.02 -14.36
N LEU A 121 1.73 5.21 -15.53
CA LEU A 121 0.29 5.19 -15.72
C LEU A 121 -0.37 3.81 -15.52
N ASP A 122 0.35 2.71 -15.71
CA ASP A 122 -0.21 1.35 -15.69
C ASP A 122 0.05 0.65 -14.34
N VAL A 123 0.02 1.40 -13.27
CA VAL A 123 0.37 0.87 -11.93
C VAL A 123 -0.47 -0.33 -11.55
N PHE A 124 -1.76 -0.31 -11.87
CA PHE A 124 -2.69 -1.39 -11.58
C PHE A 124 -2.28 -2.70 -12.25
N ASP A 125 -2.08 -2.68 -13.57
CA ASP A 125 -1.66 -3.85 -14.34
C ASP A 125 -0.28 -4.37 -13.91
N ARG A 126 0.62 -3.46 -13.58
CA ARG A 126 1.97 -3.81 -13.10
C ARG A 126 1.94 -4.46 -11.74
N ILE A 127 1.12 -3.97 -10.82
CA ILE A 127 0.89 -4.59 -9.51
C ILE A 127 0.34 -6.00 -9.70
N MET A 128 -0.76 -6.16 -10.43
CA MET A 128 -1.36 -7.47 -10.66
C MET A 128 -0.37 -8.46 -11.29
N LYS A 129 0.36 -8.02 -12.32
CA LYS A 129 1.33 -8.86 -13.01
C LYS A 129 2.54 -9.23 -12.15
N LYS A 130 3.11 -8.26 -11.43
CA LYS A 130 4.31 -8.47 -10.59
C LYS A 130 4.02 -9.43 -9.44
N TYR A 131 2.88 -9.29 -8.80
CA TYR A 131 2.53 -10.04 -7.59
C TYR A 131 1.57 -11.20 -7.85
N ASN A 132 1.19 -11.43 -9.13
CA ASN A 132 0.24 -12.47 -9.54
C ASN A 132 -1.08 -12.40 -8.77
N LEU A 133 -1.60 -11.17 -8.59
CA LEU A 133 -2.83 -10.92 -7.88
C LEU A 133 -4.05 -11.04 -8.80
N GLN A 134 -5.19 -11.35 -8.22
CA GLN A 134 -6.46 -11.30 -8.91
C GLN A 134 -6.99 -9.86 -8.93
N PRO A 135 -7.77 -9.47 -9.96
CA PRO A 135 -8.44 -8.17 -9.96
C PRO A 135 -9.28 -7.98 -8.69
N SER A 136 -9.15 -6.82 -8.08
CA SER A 136 -9.97 -6.38 -6.94
C SER A 136 -10.76 -5.13 -7.34
N ASP A 137 -11.91 -4.94 -6.69
CA ASP A 137 -12.73 -3.74 -6.89
C ASP A 137 -12.08 -2.47 -6.32
N HIS A 138 -11.05 -2.62 -5.48
CA HIS A 138 -10.34 -1.53 -4.85
C HIS A 138 -8.83 -1.64 -5.07
N LEU A 139 -8.23 -0.59 -5.62
CA LEU A 139 -6.78 -0.52 -5.81
C LEU A 139 -6.02 -0.59 -4.47
N VAL A 140 -6.59 -0.04 -3.40
CA VAL A 140 -5.99 -0.09 -2.05
C VAL A 140 -5.81 -1.53 -1.55
N ASP A 141 -6.70 -2.46 -1.91
CA ASP A 141 -6.57 -3.87 -1.54
C ASP A 141 -5.39 -4.53 -2.28
N LEU A 142 -5.23 -4.25 -3.58
CA LEU A 142 -4.09 -4.75 -4.35
C LEU A 142 -2.76 -4.22 -3.82
N ILE A 143 -2.72 -2.94 -3.43
CA ILE A 143 -1.54 -2.35 -2.81
C ILE A 143 -1.23 -3.04 -1.48
N TYR A 144 -2.24 -3.25 -0.65
CA TYR A 144 -2.10 -3.93 0.64
C TYR A 144 -1.55 -5.35 0.48
N GLU A 145 -2.14 -6.17 -0.40
CA GLU A 145 -1.67 -7.51 -0.71
C GLU A 145 -0.23 -7.52 -1.23
N SER A 146 0.13 -6.53 -2.05
CA SER A 146 1.49 -6.36 -2.57
C SER A 146 2.50 -6.05 -1.48
N ILE A 147 2.14 -5.21 -0.49
CA ILE A 147 2.98 -4.90 0.67
C ILE A 147 3.21 -6.16 1.53
N ILE A 148 2.17 -6.96 1.76
CA ILE A 148 2.30 -8.24 2.47
C ILE A 148 3.26 -9.17 1.73
N PHE A 149 3.09 -9.34 0.43
CA PHE A 149 3.94 -10.19 -0.40
C PHE A 149 5.42 -9.77 -0.35
N GLU A 150 5.72 -8.48 -0.46
CA GLU A 150 7.09 -7.96 -0.35
C GLU A 150 7.69 -8.20 1.04
N SER A 151 6.89 -8.07 2.10
CA SER A 151 7.33 -8.34 3.46
C SER A 151 7.71 -9.81 3.66
N ASP A 152 6.89 -10.74 3.20
CA ASP A 152 7.12 -12.17 3.33
C ASP A 152 8.34 -12.64 2.53
N ASN A 153 8.51 -12.13 1.31
CA ASN A 153 9.70 -12.40 0.51
C ASN A 153 11.00 -11.94 1.20
N LYS A 154 10.99 -10.75 1.84
CA LYS A 154 12.14 -10.26 2.58
C LYS A 154 12.50 -11.14 3.80
N LYS A 155 11.50 -11.67 4.49
CA LYS A 155 11.70 -12.64 5.60
C LYS A 155 12.34 -13.93 5.10
N ASP A 156 11.87 -14.46 3.99
CA ASP A 156 12.42 -15.67 3.37
C ASP A 156 13.87 -15.51 2.93
N ILE A 157 14.23 -14.36 2.34
CA ILE A 157 15.59 -14.06 1.94
C ILE A 157 16.52 -13.95 3.16
N LYS A 158 16.07 -13.27 4.24
CA LYS A 158 16.83 -13.17 5.50
C LYS A 158 17.08 -14.56 6.10
N SER A 159 16.04 -15.38 6.22
CA SER A 159 16.12 -16.73 6.77
C SER A 159 17.08 -17.64 5.99
N LYS A 160 17.09 -17.56 4.66
CA LYS A 160 18.01 -18.30 3.78
C LYS A 160 19.46 -17.83 3.96
N LYS A 161 19.69 -16.53 4.08
CA LYS A 161 21.03 -15.97 4.33
C LYS A 161 21.59 -16.41 5.69
N GLU A 162 20.79 -16.35 6.75
CA GLU A 162 21.21 -16.79 8.09
C GLU A 162 21.54 -18.28 8.13
N LYS A 163 20.73 -19.14 7.49
CA LYS A 163 21.00 -20.57 7.37
C LYS A 163 22.30 -20.84 6.60
N SER A 164 22.58 -20.09 5.55
CA SER A 164 23.80 -20.23 4.76
C SER A 164 25.04 -19.79 5.52
N THR A 165 24.95 -18.72 6.33
CA THR A 165 26.04 -18.23 7.18
C THR A 165 26.37 -19.22 8.30
N LYS A 166 25.36 -19.71 9.04
CA LYS A 166 25.51 -20.75 10.06
C LYS A 166 26.15 -22.03 9.51
N LYS A 167 25.78 -22.44 8.29
CA LYS A 167 26.37 -23.62 7.64
C LYS A 167 27.83 -23.40 7.30
N LYS A 168 28.22 -22.21 6.86
CA LYS A 168 29.63 -21.86 6.59
C LYS A 168 30.48 -21.82 7.89
N GLU A 169 29.95 -21.27 8.96
CA GLU A 169 30.63 -21.20 10.26
C GLU A 169 30.85 -22.61 10.87
N ASN A 170 29.85 -23.49 10.77
CA ASN A 170 29.96 -24.86 11.24
C ASN A 170 31.02 -25.66 10.44
N ILE A 171 31.08 -25.48 9.11
CA ILE A 171 32.10 -26.11 8.28
C ILE A 171 33.51 -25.57 8.63
N ALA A 172 33.63 -24.27 8.95
CA ALA A 172 34.88 -23.67 9.35
C ALA A 172 35.34 -24.15 10.73
N LYS A 173 34.44 -24.35 11.70
CA LYS A 173 34.74 -24.91 13.03
C LYS A 173 35.21 -26.37 12.92
N ASN A 174 34.47 -27.20 12.19
CA ASN A 174 34.85 -28.63 12.02
C ASN A 174 36.20 -28.78 11.31
N LYS A 175 36.57 -27.89 10.37
CA LYS A 175 37.90 -27.88 9.73
C LYS A 175 39.00 -27.44 10.68
N LYS A 176 38.74 -26.60 11.68
CA LYS A 176 39.73 -26.20 12.71
C LYS A 176 39.94 -27.31 13.71
N GLU A 177 38.90 -27.98 14.14
CA GLU A 177 38.99 -29.12 15.09
C GLU A 177 39.71 -30.33 14.47
N SER A 178 39.42 -30.66 13.21
CA SER A 178 40.12 -31.74 12.50
C SER A 178 41.61 -31.47 12.23
N LYS A 179 42.02 -30.20 12.21
CA LYS A 179 43.44 -29.82 12.11
C LYS A 179 44.16 -29.84 13.45
N LYS A 180 43.44 -29.66 14.57
CA LYS A 180 43.99 -29.69 15.92
C LYS A 180 44.27 -31.12 16.36
N SER A 181 43.32 -32.03 16.11
CA SER A 181 43.49 -33.46 16.43
C SER A 181 44.62 -34.16 15.66
N LYS A 182 44.97 -33.68 14.45
CA LYS A 182 46.10 -34.19 13.66
C LYS A 182 47.49 -33.65 14.12
N LYS A 183 47.54 -32.62 14.99
CA LYS A 183 48.78 -32.08 15.53
C LYS A 183 49.16 -32.69 16.88
N GLU A 184 48.22 -33.30 17.59
CA GLU A 184 48.44 -33.93 18.90
C GLU A 184 48.78 -35.40 18.80
N SER A 185 48.81 -35.98 17.58
CA SER A 185 49.14 -37.39 17.30
C SER A 185 50.47 -37.54 16.56
N LYS A 186 51.38 -36.61 16.68
CA LYS A 186 52.79 -36.68 16.28
C LYS A 186 53.66 -36.31 17.47
#